data_c72d858756141bb723911e301754be30
#
_entry.id   c72d858756141bb723911e301754be30
#
_cell.length_a   1.000
_cell.length_b   1.000
_cell.length_c   1.000
_cell.angle_alpha   90.00
_cell.angle_beta   90.00
_cell.angle_gamma   90.00
#
_symmetry.space_group_name_H-M   'P 1'
#
loop_
_entity.id
_entity.type
_entity.pdbx_description
1 polymer ?
#
loop_
_entity_poly.entity_id
_entity_poly.type
_entity_poly.pdbx_seq_one_letter_code
_entity_poly.pdbx_strand_id
1 'polypeptide(L)'
;MLKFLKKEANMTHTENGAVTYRSTQAECLDLFATIGALRRERDEEITNRFLRAYAEDADLAMKTLFFARDIRGGIGERRVFRTILKWLANNEPRSLEKNIQYIAEYGRYDDLLVLMGTTCEGKVLHLIKKQLAADCAALEAGESVSLLAKWLPSVNASNEDAIRQAKQIAGSLGMNDAQYRKTLSALRTKISIIENNLREKDYTFDYSKQPSKAMFKYRKAFMRNDGDRYDEFMSRVAEGTEQLHTGTLTPYEMIKPFFGRGDISDQERKAIDATWKTQEDFTGGENALVVIDGSGSMYGGADPIPATVALSLGIYYAERNTGAFQNHFITFSENPKLVEIKGKDIYEKVRYCHQFNEVANTNIQRVFELILKTAVKNRVPQKDMPAKIFIISDMEFDYCTEDCSLTNFEYAQRLFEEHGYQLPEVMFWNVASRNQQQPVKINDQGVALVSGCNPRIFSMLKAGILSPYAFMMDVLGSERYAAIVA
;
A
#
# COMPACT_ATOMS: atom_id res chain seq x y z
N MET A 1 24.39 -31.39 11.52
CA MET A 1 24.71 -31.43 10.08
C MET A 1 23.52 -30.98 9.24
N LEU A 2 22.36 -31.66 9.24
CA LEU A 2 21.22 -31.28 8.38
C LEU A 2 20.76 -29.83 8.58
N LYS A 3 20.67 -29.32 9.81
CA LYS A 3 20.30 -27.91 10.11
C LYS A 3 21.27 -26.92 9.44
N PHE A 4 22.56 -27.21 9.48
CA PHE A 4 23.57 -26.36 8.84
C PHE A 4 23.50 -26.43 7.31
N LEU A 5 23.32 -27.62 6.74
CA LEU A 5 23.12 -27.75 5.29
C LEU A 5 21.86 -27.01 4.80
N LYS A 6 20.77 -27.05 5.58
CA LYS A 6 19.56 -26.28 5.26
C LYS A 6 19.80 -24.78 5.36
N LYS A 7 20.58 -24.31 6.35
CA LYS A 7 20.97 -22.89 6.46
C LYS A 7 21.76 -22.46 5.24
N GLU A 8 22.82 -23.19 4.90
CA GLU A 8 23.67 -22.90 3.73
C GLU A 8 22.86 -22.90 2.41
N ALA A 9 21.99 -23.88 2.22
CA ALA A 9 21.15 -23.97 1.03
C ALA A 9 20.16 -22.80 0.88
N ASN A 10 19.74 -22.18 2.01
CA ASN A 10 18.83 -21.03 2.04
C ASN A 10 19.57 -19.68 1.95
N MET A 11 20.88 -19.64 2.14
CA MET A 11 21.64 -18.38 2.02
C MET A 11 21.80 -17.96 0.56
N THR A 12 21.75 -16.66 0.34
CA THR A 12 21.95 -16.01 -0.96
C THR A 12 22.49 -14.60 -0.73
N HIS A 13 22.56 -13.81 -1.78
CA HIS A 13 23.02 -12.42 -1.70
C HIS A 13 21.98 -11.49 -2.36
N THR A 14 21.87 -10.27 -1.88
CA THR A 14 21.18 -9.18 -2.55
C THR A 14 21.92 -8.79 -3.84
N GLU A 15 21.31 -7.94 -4.67
CA GLU A 15 22.00 -7.38 -5.85
C GLU A 15 23.30 -6.66 -5.47
N ASN A 16 23.33 -6.03 -4.28
CA ASN A 16 24.47 -5.29 -3.76
C ASN A 16 25.41 -6.14 -2.89
N GLY A 17 25.20 -7.45 -2.85
CA GLY A 17 26.11 -8.42 -2.24
C GLY A 17 25.93 -8.71 -0.76
N ALA A 18 24.95 -8.12 -0.07
CA ALA A 18 24.65 -8.49 1.32
C ALA A 18 24.16 -9.93 1.44
N VAL A 19 24.60 -10.62 2.49
CA VAL A 19 24.11 -11.95 2.82
C VAL A 19 22.64 -11.87 3.25
N THR A 20 21.79 -12.69 2.67
CA THR A 20 20.36 -12.75 2.92
C THR A 20 19.84 -14.17 2.73
N TYR A 21 18.54 -14.41 2.88
CA TYR A 21 17.93 -15.71 2.68
C TYR A 21 17.16 -15.75 1.36
N ARG A 22 17.12 -16.90 0.69
CA ARG A 22 16.27 -17.15 -0.50
C ARG A 22 14.79 -17.07 -0.15
N SER A 23 14.43 -17.49 1.07
CA SER A 23 13.08 -17.59 1.58
C SER A 23 13.08 -17.45 3.10
N THR A 24 11.99 -16.99 3.69
CA THR A 24 11.74 -17.10 5.14
C THR A 24 11.64 -18.55 5.62
N GLN A 25 11.59 -19.52 4.72
CA GLN A 25 11.24 -20.93 4.91
C GLN A 25 9.72 -21.17 5.08
N ALA A 26 8.89 -20.20 4.65
CA ALA A 26 7.43 -20.34 4.53
C ALA A 26 6.96 -19.53 3.32
N GLU A 27 6.43 -20.19 2.31
CA GLU A 27 6.03 -19.55 1.05
C GLU A 27 4.84 -18.59 1.23
N CYS A 28 3.93 -18.88 2.18
CA CYS A 28 2.86 -17.97 2.54
C CYS A 28 3.39 -16.68 3.15
N LEU A 29 4.41 -16.77 4.00
CA LEU A 29 5.05 -15.58 4.57
C LEU A 29 5.83 -14.80 3.52
N ASP A 30 6.54 -15.47 2.61
CA ASP A 30 7.26 -14.83 1.50
C ASP A 30 6.31 -14.05 0.59
N LEU A 31 5.13 -14.61 0.31
CA LEU A 31 4.07 -13.91 -0.43
C LEU A 31 3.56 -12.71 0.36
N PHE A 32 3.20 -12.89 1.63
CA PHE A 32 2.70 -11.81 2.50
C PHE A 32 3.69 -10.64 2.60
N ALA A 33 4.98 -10.95 2.79
CA ALA A 33 6.05 -9.97 2.91
C ALA A 33 6.29 -9.15 1.64
N THR A 34 5.90 -9.65 0.46
CA THR A 34 6.24 -9.02 -0.83
C THR A 34 5.05 -8.59 -1.66
N ILE A 35 3.84 -9.09 -1.40
CA ILE A 35 2.67 -8.92 -2.28
C ILE A 35 2.32 -7.45 -2.55
N GLY A 36 2.56 -6.54 -1.61
CA GLY A 36 2.36 -5.10 -1.77
C GLY A 36 3.43 -4.39 -2.62
N ALA A 37 4.55 -5.06 -2.86
CA ALA A 37 5.69 -4.54 -3.62
C ALA A 37 5.82 -5.15 -5.03
N LEU A 38 4.96 -6.09 -5.41
CA LEU A 38 4.99 -6.80 -6.69
C LEU A 38 4.35 -6.03 -7.86
N ARG A 39 3.94 -4.80 -7.66
CA ARG A 39 3.20 -4.01 -8.66
C ARG A 39 3.88 -3.92 -10.02
N ARG A 40 5.21 -4.03 -10.07
CA ARG A 40 6.02 -3.89 -11.29
C ARG A 40 6.47 -5.20 -11.89
N GLU A 41 6.29 -6.29 -11.15
CA GLU A 41 6.72 -7.60 -11.59
C GLU A 41 5.89 -8.11 -12.77
N ARG A 42 6.48 -9.01 -13.55
CA ARG A 42 5.78 -9.69 -14.64
C ARG A 42 4.65 -10.55 -14.08
N ASP A 43 3.59 -10.72 -14.84
CA ASP A 43 2.42 -11.50 -14.41
C ASP A 43 2.79 -12.94 -14.06
N GLU A 44 3.74 -13.53 -14.77
CA GLU A 44 4.28 -14.86 -14.50
C GLU A 44 4.96 -14.95 -13.13
N GLU A 45 5.78 -13.95 -12.77
CA GLU A 45 6.44 -13.91 -11.46
C GLU A 45 5.43 -13.75 -10.32
N ILE A 46 4.43 -12.88 -10.51
CA ILE A 46 3.34 -12.69 -9.54
C ILE A 46 2.59 -13.99 -9.31
N THR A 47 2.23 -14.69 -10.39
CA THR A 47 1.47 -15.95 -10.29
C THR A 47 2.32 -17.08 -9.73
N ASN A 48 3.61 -17.15 -10.03
CA ASN A 48 4.52 -18.16 -9.47
C ASN A 48 4.69 -18.01 -7.94
N ARG A 49 4.83 -16.77 -7.44
CA ARG A 49 4.88 -16.53 -5.98
C ARG A 49 3.57 -16.93 -5.31
N PHE A 50 2.43 -16.58 -5.91
CA PHE A 50 1.13 -16.99 -5.40
C PHE A 50 0.97 -18.51 -5.42
N LEU A 51 1.35 -19.18 -6.51
CA LEU A 51 1.25 -20.63 -6.65
C LEU A 51 2.03 -21.38 -5.56
N ARG A 52 3.25 -20.93 -5.23
CA ARG A 52 4.03 -21.56 -4.16
C ARG A 52 3.35 -21.42 -2.80
N ALA A 53 2.86 -20.23 -2.47
CA ALA A 53 2.11 -20.00 -1.24
C ALA A 53 0.79 -20.81 -1.21
N TYR A 54 0.08 -20.89 -2.34
CA TYR A 54 -1.16 -21.66 -2.47
C TYR A 54 -0.92 -23.16 -2.31
N ALA A 55 0.21 -23.67 -2.78
CA ALA A 55 0.61 -25.06 -2.61
C ALA A 55 1.02 -25.40 -1.16
N GLU A 56 1.51 -24.42 -0.39
CA GLU A 56 1.82 -24.60 1.03
C GLU A 56 0.56 -24.54 1.89
N ASP A 57 -0.22 -23.48 1.77
CA ASP A 57 -1.51 -23.30 2.46
C ASP A 57 -2.43 -22.41 1.61
N ALA A 58 -3.41 -23.05 1.01
CA ALA A 58 -4.33 -22.41 0.08
C ALA A 58 -5.22 -21.34 0.76
N ASP A 59 -5.65 -21.58 2.01
CA ASP A 59 -6.46 -20.62 2.77
C ASP A 59 -5.65 -19.38 3.11
N LEU A 60 -4.41 -19.51 3.60
CA LEU A 60 -3.54 -18.39 3.89
C LEU A 60 -3.17 -17.60 2.63
N ALA A 61 -2.90 -18.28 1.51
CA ALA A 61 -2.64 -17.62 0.24
C ALA A 61 -3.85 -16.81 -0.25
N MET A 62 -5.07 -17.35 -0.14
CA MET A 62 -6.30 -16.63 -0.48
C MET A 62 -6.52 -15.42 0.45
N LYS A 63 -6.33 -15.57 1.76
CA LYS A 63 -6.42 -14.45 2.70
C LYS A 63 -5.39 -13.38 2.39
N THR A 64 -4.14 -13.75 2.08
CA THR A 64 -3.08 -12.83 1.66
C THR A 64 -3.47 -12.06 0.39
N LEU A 65 -4.08 -12.73 -0.58
CA LEU A 65 -4.58 -12.11 -1.81
C LEU A 65 -5.65 -11.04 -1.51
N PHE A 66 -6.63 -11.36 -0.65
CA PHE A 66 -7.68 -10.42 -0.27
C PHE A 66 -7.15 -9.29 0.60
N PHE A 67 -6.22 -9.54 1.53
CA PHE A 67 -5.50 -8.52 2.28
C PHE A 67 -4.75 -7.56 1.34
N ALA A 68 -4.07 -8.08 0.33
CA ALA A 68 -3.39 -7.24 -0.67
C ALA A 68 -4.36 -6.29 -1.36
N ARG A 69 -5.58 -6.73 -1.69
CA ARG A 69 -6.58 -5.91 -2.37
C ARG A 69 -7.36 -4.98 -1.46
N ASP A 70 -7.54 -5.32 -0.20
CA ASP A 70 -8.41 -4.61 0.71
C ASP A 70 -8.07 -3.12 0.81
N ILE A 71 -8.98 -2.27 0.32
CA ILE A 71 -8.82 -0.82 0.31
C ILE A 71 -9.15 -0.16 1.64
N ARG A 72 -9.76 -0.90 2.59
CA ARG A 72 -10.20 -0.39 3.89
C ARG A 72 -9.37 -0.91 5.04
N GLY A 73 -8.95 -2.17 4.99
CA GLY A 73 -8.23 -2.85 6.07
C GLY A 73 -6.89 -3.44 5.66
N GLY A 74 -6.44 -3.26 4.42
CA GLY A 74 -5.22 -3.86 3.90
C GLY A 74 -4.36 -2.90 3.09
N ILE A 75 -3.68 -3.44 2.07
CA ILE A 75 -2.66 -2.72 1.27
C ILE A 75 -3.30 -1.87 0.16
N GLY A 76 -4.43 -2.30 -0.43
CA GLY A 76 -5.09 -1.64 -1.55
C GLY A 76 -4.44 -1.90 -2.92
N GLU A 77 -3.65 -2.98 -3.05
CA GLU A 77 -2.98 -3.35 -4.30
C GLU A 77 -3.99 -3.91 -5.31
N ARG A 78 -3.95 -3.39 -6.54
CA ARG A 78 -4.98 -3.72 -7.54
C ARG A 78 -4.45 -4.62 -8.66
N ARG A 79 -3.27 -4.32 -9.20
CA ARG A 79 -2.76 -5.05 -10.37
C ARG A 79 -2.47 -6.51 -10.00
N VAL A 80 -1.74 -6.72 -8.90
CA VAL A 80 -1.39 -8.05 -8.39
C VAL A 80 -2.63 -8.87 -8.13
N PHE A 81 -3.62 -8.30 -7.45
CA PHE A 81 -4.91 -8.95 -7.20
C PHE A 81 -5.59 -9.42 -8.49
N ARG A 82 -5.70 -8.54 -9.49
CA ARG A 82 -6.34 -8.86 -10.77
C ARG A 82 -5.59 -9.93 -11.58
N THR A 83 -4.26 -9.90 -11.55
CA THR A 83 -3.42 -10.91 -12.20
C THR A 83 -3.68 -12.28 -11.58
N ILE A 84 -3.68 -12.37 -10.25
CA ILE A 84 -3.92 -13.63 -9.54
C ILE A 84 -5.37 -14.10 -9.72
N LEU A 85 -6.38 -13.21 -9.72
CA LEU A 85 -7.76 -13.60 -10.01
C LEU A 85 -7.91 -14.29 -11.36
N LYS A 86 -7.26 -13.78 -12.41
CA LYS A 86 -7.26 -14.43 -13.74
C LYS A 86 -6.60 -15.80 -13.69
N TRP A 87 -5.49 -15.91 -12.97
CA TRP A 87 -4.81 -17.18 -12.79
C TRP A 87 -5.70 -18.20 -12.07
N LEU A 88 -6.34 -17.80 -10.95
CA LEU A 88 -7.26 -18.63 -10.18
C LEU A 88 -8.45 -19.12 -11.04
N ALA A 89 -9.03 -18.23 -11.84
CA ALA A 89 -10.15 -18.60 -12.70
C ALA A 89 -9.81 -19.71 -13.70
N ASN A 90 -8.54 -19.80 -14.12
CA ASN A 90 -8.10 -20.81 -15.10
C ASN A 90 -7.55 -22.08 -14.45
N ASN A 91 -7.01 -21.99 -13.23
CA ASN A 91 -6.30 -23.10 -12.59
C ASN A 91 -7.02 -23.64 -11.34
N GLU A 92 -7.62 -22.77 -10.53
CA GLU A 92 -8.31 -23.11 -9.28
C GLU A 92 -9.70 -22.43 -9.17
N PRO A 93 -10.59 -22.66 -10.18
CA PRO A 93 -11.88 -21.96 -10.25
C PRO A 93 -12.76 -22.21 -9.02
N ARG A 94 -12.68 -23.39 -8.40
CA ARG A 94 -13.50 -23.75 -7.23
C ARG A 94 -13.17 -22.87 -6.02
N SER A 95 -11.88 -22.62 -5.75
CA SER A 95 -11.45 -21.72 -4.69
C SER A 95 -11.88 -20.28 -4.96
N LEU A 96 -11.75 -19.82 -6.22
CA LEU A 96 -12.18 -18.49 -6.59
C LEU A 96 -13.70 -18.31 -6.45
N GLU A 97 -14.48 -19.29 -6.87
CA GLU A 97 -15.93 -19.26 -6.85
C GLU A 97 -16.55 -19.07 -5.46
N LYS A 98 -15.89 -19.58 -4.39
CA LYS A 98 -16.30 -19.36 -3.01
C LYS A 98 -16.20 -17.89 -2.60
N ASN A 99 -15.27 -17.14 -3.23
CA ASN A 99 -14.87 -15.80 -2.83
C ASN A 99 -15.34 -14.68 -3.78
N ILE A 100 -15.93 -14.99 -4.94
CA ILE A 100 -16.35 -13.99 -5.94
C ILE A 100 -17.27 -12.92 -5.32
N GLN A 101 -18.16 -13.30 -4.42
CA GLN A 101 -19.09 -12.39 -3.75
C GLN A 101 -18.40 -11.33 -2.90
N TYR A 102 -17.18 -11.58 -2.40
CA TYR A 102 -16.42 -10.68 -1.55
C TYR A 102 -15.52 -9.71 -2.33
N ILE A 103 -15.31 -9.93 -3.64
CA ILE A 103 -14.38 -9.12 -4.45
C ILE A 103 -14.72 -7.62 -4.39
N ALA A 104 -16.01 -7.27 -4.49
CA ALA A 104 -16.44 -5.88 -4.47
C ALA A 104 -16.34 -5.24 -3.06
N GLU A 105 -16.42 -6.04 -2.01
CA GLU A 105 -16.29 -5.60 -0.62
C GLU A 105 -14.86 -5.18 -0.29
N TYR A 106 -13.87 -6.03 -0.61
CA TYR A 106 -12.46 -5.73 -0.37
C TYR A 106 -11.88 -4.78 -1.42
N GLY A 107 -12.42 -4.80 -2.64
CA GLY A 107 -11.97 -4.00 -3.76
C GLY A 107 -13.05 -3.10 -4.34
N ARG A 108 -13.39 -3.36 -5.60
CA ARG A 108 -14.40 -2.63 -6.36
C ARG A 108 -15.11 -3.58 -7.32
N TYR A 109 -16.30 -3.21 -7.76
CA TYR A 109 -17.06 -4.00 -8.74
C TYR A 109 -16.32 -4.19 -10.08
N ASP A 110 -15.45 -3.26 -10.50
CA ASP A 110 -14.66 -3.45 -11.73
C ASP A 110 -13.54 -4.50 -11.60
N ASP A 111 -13.24 -4.97 -10.40
CA ASP A 111 -12.34 -6.11 -10.20
C ASP A 111 -12.99 -7.44 -10.63
N LEU A 112 -14.33 -7.53 -10.58
CA LEU A 112 -15.08 -8.67 -11.11
C LEU A 112 -14.94 -8.80 -12.64
N LEU A 113 -14.79 -7.69 -13.34
CA LEU A 113 -14.79 -7.66 -14.80
C LEU A 113 -13.57 -8.33 -15.43
N VAL A 114 -12.49 -8.54 -14.66
CA VAL A 114 -11.31 -9.30 -15.14
C VAL A 114 -11.59 -10.78 -15.34
N LEU A 115 -12.70 -11.29 -14.76
CA LEU A 115 -13.15 -12.66 -14.84
C LEU A 115 -14.09 -12.93 -16.03
N MET A 116 -14.45 -11.88 -16.79
CA MET A 116 -15.20 -12.06 -18.04
C MET A 116 -14.35 -12.81 -19.05
N GLY A 117 -14.94 -13.77 -19.75
CA GLY A 117 -14.23 -14.66 -20.67
C GLY A 117 -13.48 -15.81 -19.97
N THR A 118 -13.64 -15.99 -18.67
CA THR A 118 -13.07 -17.12 -17.89
C THR A 118 -14.13 -18.14 -17.49
N THR A 119 -13.73 -19.26 -16.91
CA THR A 119 -14.63 -20.29 -16.37
C THR A 119 -15.59 -19.76 -15.29
N CYS A 120 -15.22 -18.68 -14.60
CA CYS A 120 -16.01 -18.04 -13.54
C CYS A 120 -17.01 -16.98 -14.05
N GLU A 121 -17.06 -16.70 -15.37
CA GLU A 121 -17.92 -15.68 -15.96
C GLU A 121 -19.41 -15.83 -15.55
N GLY A 122 -19.94 -17.04 -15.60
CA GLY A 122 -21.34 -17.31 -15.25
C GLY A 122 -21.69 -16.87 -13.83
N LYS A 123 -20.81 -17.08 -12.86
CA LYS A 123 -21.00 -16.63 -11.48
C LYS A 123 -20.90 -15.11 -11.33
N VAL A 124 -19.98 -14.48 -12.05
CA VAL A 124 -19.85 -13.00 -12.08
C VAL A 124 -21.11 -12.38 -12.65
N LEU A 125 -21.62 -12.88 -13.79
CA LEU A 125 -22.86 -12.38 -14.40
C LEU A 125 -24.07 -12.59 -13.50
N HIS A 126 -24.15 -13.72 -12.80
CA HIS A 126 -25.20 -13.96 -11.80
C HIS A 126 -25.15 -12.95 -10.66
N LEU A 127 -23.96 -12.65 -10.11
CA LEU A 127 -23.76 -11.67 -9.06
C LEU A 127 -24.14 -10.25 -9.53
N ILE A 128 -23.71 -9.87 -10.74
CA ILE A 128 -24.06 -8.59 -11.35
C ILE A 128 -25.59 -8.48 -11.51
N LYS A 129 -26.25 -9.53 -12.03
CA LYS A 129 -27.70 -9.57 -12.20
C LYS A 129 -28.45 -9.40 -10.88
N LYS A 130 -28.05 -10.15 -9.86
CA LYS A 130 -28.64 -10.07 -8.51
C LYS A 130 -28.49 -8.68 -7.92
N GLN A 131 -27.28 -8.11 -7.96
CA GLN A 131 -27.01 -6.80 -7.40
C GLN A 131 -27.73 -5.68 -8.18
N LEU A 132 -27.74 -5.76 -9.52
CA LEU A 132 -28.42 -4.75 -10.33
C LEU A 132 -29.94 -4.74 -10.09
N ALA A 133 -30.54 -5.93 -9.92
CA ALA A 133 -31.96 -6.03 -9.58
C ALA A 133 -32.26 -5.41 -8.19
N ALA A 134 -31.39 -5.67 -7.20
CA ALA A 134 -31.51 -5.04 -5.88
C ALA A 134 -31.36 -3.52 -5.95
N ASP A 135 -30.39 -3.02 -6.73
CA ASP A 135 -30.17 -1.58 -6.92
C ASP A 135 -31.37 -0.89 -7.63
N CYS A 136 -31.99 -1.57 -8.60
CA CYS A 136 -33.20 -1.04 -9.26
C CYS A 136 -34.36 -0.96 -8.27
N ALA A 137 -34.59 -1.99 -7.46
CA ALA A 137 -35.66 -1.97 -6.43
C ALA A 137 -35.40 -0.89 -5.37
N ALA A 138 -34.14 -0.73 -4.91
CA ALA A 138 -33.78 0.33 -3.99
C ALA A 138 -33.95 1.73 -4.59
N LEU A 139 -33.67 1.90 -5.89
CA LEU A 139 -33.90 3.15 -6.60
C LEU A 139 -35.40 3.52 -6.63
N GLU A 140 -36.29 2.55 -6.92
CA GLU A 140 -37.74 2.72 -6.92
C GLU A 140 -38.28 3.04 -5.53
N ALA A 141 -37.69 2.44 -4.48
CA ALA A 141 -38.00 2.73 -3.09
C ALA A 141 -37.40 4.06 -2.57
N GLY A 142 -36.59 4.75 -3.37
CA GLY A 142 -35.91 5.99 -2.96
C GLY A 142 -34.70 5.77 -2.06
N GLU A 143 -34.31 4.51 -1.83
CA GLU A 143 -33.20 4.09 -0.96
C GLU A 143 -31.81 4.30 -1.62
N SER A 144 -30.76 4.02 -0.85
CA SER A 144 -29.38 4.05 -1.36
C SER A 144 -29.09 2.84 -2.24
N VAL A 145 -28.34 3.06 -3.31
CA VAL A 145 -27.94 2.02 -4.26
C VAL A 145 -26.43 1.73 -4.14
N SER A 146 -26.04 0.53 -4.57
CA SER A 146 -24.62 0.17 -4.56
C SER A 146 -23.80 0.94 -5.61
N LEU A 147 -22.47 0.79 -5.56
CA LEU A 147 -21.58 1.38 -6.55
C LEU A 147 -21.44 0.53 -7.84
N LEU A 148 -22.24 -0.53 -8.02
CA LEU A 148 -22.14 -1.40 -9.19
C LEU A 148 -22.25 -0.61 -10.50
N ALA A 149 -23.30 0.19 -10.65
CA ALA A 149 -23.55 0.96 -11.86
C ALA A 149 -22.42 1.96 -12.19
N LYS A 150 -21.71 2.47 -11.19
CA LYS A 150 -20.50 3.32 -11.40
C LYS A 150 -19.43 2.58 -12.14
N TRP A 151 -19.21 1.30 -11.85
CA TRP A 151 -18.07 0.51 -12.33
C TRP A 151 -18.40 -0.38 -13.53
N LEU A 152 -19.67 -0.61 -13.85
CA LEU A 152 -20.04 -1.33 -15.06
C LEU A 152 -19.67 -0.53 -16.32
N PRO A 153 -19.17 -1.20 -17.39
CA PRO A 153 -18.83 -0.52 -18.64
C PRO A 153 -20.09 0.00 -19.34
N SER A 154 -19.92 1.04 -20.15
CA SER A 154 -21.01 1.64 -20.93
C SER A 154 -20.98 1.17 -22.38
N VAL A 155 -22.16 0.94 -22.97
CA VAL A 155 -22.28 0.61 -24.41
C VAL A 155 -21.83 1.74 -25.33
N ASN A 156 -21.69 2.95 -24.82
CA ASN A 156 -21.22 4.14 -25.52
C ASN A 156 -19.82 4.57 -25.06
N ALA A 157 -19.00 3.64 -24.53
CA ALA A 157 -17.62 3.93 -24.16
C ALA A 157 -16.78 4.23 -25.41
N SER A 158 -15.62 4.89 -25.22
CA SER A 158 -14.65 5.13 -26.30
C SER A 158 -13.77 3.91 -26.58
N ASN A 159 -13.69 2.97 -25.66
CA ASN A 159 -12.87 1.76 -25.75
C ASN A 159 -13.73 0.58 -26.24
N GLU A 160 -13.29 -0.08 -27.32
CA GLU A 160 -14.02 -1.20 -27.96
C GLU A 160 -14.20 -2.41 -27.04
N ASP A 161 -13.20 -2.74 -26.20
CA ASP A 161 -13.29 -3.83 -25.24
C ASP A 161 -14.34 -3.54 -24.18
N ALA A 162 -14.43 -2.28 -23.72
CA ALA A 162 -15.46 -1.86 -22.78
C ALA A 162 -16.85 -1.95 -23.42
N ILE A 163 -17.01 -1.58 -24.67
CA ILE A 163 -18.29 -1.70 -25.41
C ILE A 163 -18.68 -3.17 -25.54
N ARG A 164 -17.75 -4.04 -25.95
CA ARG A 164 -17.98 -5.49 -26.08
C ARG A 164 -18.43 -6.10 -24.77
N GLN A 165 -17.70 -5.79 -23.68
CA GLN A 165 -18.03 -6.26 -22.36
C GLN A 165 -19.39 -5.73 -21.85
N ALA A 166 -19.72 -4.46 -22.12
CA ALA A 166 -21.01 -3.88 -21.80
C ALA A 166 -22.18 -4.60 -22.51
N LYS A 167 -22.03 -4.88 -23.80
CA LYS A 167 -23.03 -5.62 -24.59
C LYS A 167 -23.19 -7.05 -24.13
N GLN A 168 -22.11 -7.72 -23.76
CA GLN A 168 -22.14 -9.07 -23.21
C GLN A 168 -22.91 -9.10 -21.87
N ILE A 169 -22.65 -8.14 -20.98
CA ILE A 169 -23.36 -7.99 -19.70
C ILE A 169 -24.85 -7.68 -19.99
N ALA A 170 -25.15 -6.71 -20.84
CA ALA A 170 -26.54 -6.35 -21.19
C ALA A 170 -27.32 -7.56 -21.73
N GLY A 171 -26.72 -8.33 -22.67
CA GLY A 171 -27.32 -9.56 -23.19
C GLY A 171 -27.62 -10.60 -22.12
N SER A 172 -26.68 -10.82 -21.19
CA SER A 172 -26.87 -11.74 -20.06
C SER A 172 -27.99 -11.33 -19.10
N LEU A 173 -28.23 -10.01 -19.01
CA LEU A 173 -29.32 -9.42 -18.22
C LEU A 173 -30.68 -9.45 -18.95
N GLY A 174 -30.71 -9.87 -20.21
CA GLY A 174 -31.90 -9.79 -21.07
C GLY A 174 -32.25 -8.37 -21.49
N MET A 175 -31.29 -7.44 -21.49
CA MET A 175 -31.49 -6.03 -21.84
C MET A 175 -30.90 -5.73 -23.23
N ASN A 176 -31.61 -4.91 -24.00
CA ASN A 176 -30.99 -4.27 -25.16
C ASN A 176 -30.12 -3.07 -24.72
N ASP A 177 -29.30 -2.54 -25.66
CA ASP A 177 -28.34 -1.44 -25.40
C ASP A 177 -29.04 -0.20 -24.81
N ALA A 178 -30.25 0.12 -25.27
CA ALA A 178 -31.00 1.28 -24.78
C ALA A 178 -31.53 1.10 -23.35
N GLN A 179 -32.02 -0.09 -23.02
CA GLN A 179 -32.48 -0.45 -21.68
C GLN A 179 -31.31 -0.42 -20.70
N TYR A 180 -30.20 -1.11 -21.04
CA TYR A 180 -29.00 -1.13 -20.20
C TYR A 180 -28.47 0.28 -19.92
N ARG A 181 -28.35 1.12 -20.97
CA ARG A 181 -27.91 2.51 -20.84
C ARG A 181 -28.82 3.33 -19.91
N LYS A 182 -30.16 3.22 -20.08
CA LYS A 182 -31.13 3.93 -19.23
C LYS A 182 -31.02 3.51 -17.78
N THR A 183 -30.94 2.20 -17.50
CA THR A 183 -30.80 1.66 -16.15
C THR A 183 -29.52 2.18 -15.48
N LEU A 184 -28.36 2.07 -16.15
CA LEU A 184 -27.11 2.57 -15.58
C LEU A 184 -27.14 4.08 -15.39
N SER A 185 -27.76 4.84 -16.29
CA SER A 185 -27.86 6.31 -16.17
C SER A 185 -28.68 6.70 -14.94
N ALA A 186 -29.84 6.08 -14.72
CA ALA A 186 -30.68 6.34 -13.56
C ALA A 186 -29.96 6.04 -12.24
N LEU A 187 -29.31 4.87 -12.14
CA LEU A 187 -28.53 4.48 -10.97
C LEU A 187 -27.32 5.40 -10.73
N ARG A 188 -26.62 5.81 -11.80
CA ARG A 188 -25.48 6.75 -11.71
C ARG A 188 -25.91 8.14 -11.25
N THR A 189 -27.11 8.59 -11.63
CA THR A 189 -27.69 9.84 -11.11
C THR A 189 -27.97 9.72 -9.61
N LYS A 190 -28.55 8.60 -9.16
CA LYS A 190 -28.78 8.35 -7.72
C LYS A 190 -27.47 8.29 -6.91
N ILE A 191 -26.40 7.70 -7.46
CA ILE A 191 -25.07 7.65 -6.82
C ILE A 191 -24.44 9.05 -6.73
N SER A 192 -24.89 10.03 -7.50
CA SER A 192 -24.33 11.40 -7.57
C SER A 192 -22.84 11.39 -7.92
N ILE A 193 -22.50 10.71 -9.03
CA ILE A 193 -21.10 10.58 -9.47
C ILE A 193 -20.53 11.96 -9.82
N ILE A 194 -19.46 12.37 -9.14
CA ILE A 194 -18.81 13.68 -9.32
C ILE A 194 -18.40 13.95 -10.78
N GLU A 195 -18.07 12.91 -11.54
CA GLU A 195 -17.75 13.02 -12.96
C GLU A 195 -18.91 13.56 -13.80
N ASN A 196 -20.17 13.32 -13.39
CA ASN A 196 -21.35 13.90 -14.05
C ASN A 196 -21.43 15.40 -13.78
N ASN A 197 -21.27 15.80 -12.52
CA ASN A 197 -21.26 17.20 -12.13
C ASN A 197 -20.17 17.98 -12.89
N LEU A 198 -18.97 17.42 -12.99
CA LEU A 198 -17.86 18.04 -13.74
C LEU A 198 -18.17 18.18 -15.24
N ARG A 199 -18.82 17.18 -15.86
CA ARG A 199 -19.24 17.23 -17.26
C ARG A 199 -20.27 18.31 -17.51
N GLU A 200 -21.22 18.46 -16.58
CA GLU A 200 -22.32 19.44 -16.66
C GLU A 200 -21.89 20.82 -16.17
N LYS A 201 -20.64 20.96 -15.67
CA LYS A 201 -20.13 22.16 -15.02
C LYS A 201 -20.97 22.61 -13.81
N ASP A 202 -21.59 21.64 -13.16
CA ASP A 202 -22.35 21.86 -11.94
C ASP A 202 -21.44 21.63 -10.72
N TYR A 203 -21.11 22.71 -10.02
CA TYR A 203 -20.26 22.69 -8.82
C TYR A 203 -21.10 22.91 -7.53
N THR A 204 -22.41 22.72 -7.57
CA THR A 204 -23.29 22.93 -6.40
C THR A 204 -23.19 21.81 -5.35
N PHE A 205 -22.54 20.71 -5.67
CA PHE A 205 -22.34 19.60 -4.75
C PHE A 205 -21.51 19.98 -3.52
N ASP A 206 -21.70 19.23 -2.44
CA ASP A 206 -20.98 19.37 -1.19
C ASP A 206 -19.59 18.70 -1.30
N TYR A 207 -18.52 19.47 -1.16
CA TYR A 207 -17.13 18.96 -1.20
C TYR A 207 -16.83 17.99 -0.07
N SER A 208 -17.40 18.19 1.13
CA SER A 208 -17.14 17.33 2.30
C SER A 208 -17.63 15.89 2.11
N LYS A 209 -18.64 15.68 1.26
CA LYS A 209 -19.22 14.36 0.97
C LYS A 209 -18.53 13.62 -0.17
N GLN A 210 -17.55 14.24 -0.84
CA GLN A 210 -16.92 13.62 -1.99
C GLN A 210 -15.84 12.62 -1.57
N PRO A 211 -15.65 11.53 -2.36
CA PRO A 211 -14.59 10.54 -2.09
C PRO A 211 -13.20 11.17 -2.17
N SER A 212 -12.30 10.79 -1.26
CA SER A 212 -10.93 11.33 -1.13
C SER A 212 -10.14 11.33 -2.45
N LYS A 213 -10.14 10.21 -3.18
CA LYS A 213 -9.41 10.13 -4.47
C LYS A 213 -10.03 11.03 -5.55
N ALA A 214 -11.34 11.23 -5.55
CA ALA A 214 -11.98 12.14 -6.49
C ALA A 214 -11.65 13.60 -6.16
N MET A 215 -11.72 13.98 -4.90
CA MET A 215 -11.32 15.32 -4.45
C MET A 215 -9.90 15.64 -4.85
N PHE A 216 -8.95 14.74 -4.58
CA PHE A 216 -7.56 14.95 -4.92
C PHE A 216 -7.31 14.96 -6.44
N LYS A 217 -7.93 14.04 -7.17
CA LYS A 217 -7.79 13.90 -8.64
C LYS A 217 -8.29 15.14 -9.38
N TYR A 218 -9.44 15.67 -8.99
CA TYR A 218 -10.11 16.76 -9.71
C TYR A 218 -9.82 18.15 -9.13
N ARG A 219 -8.93 18.29 -8.14
CA ARG A 219 -8.60 19.55 -7.48
C ARG A 219 -8.28 20.70 -8.46
N LYS A 220 -7.52 20.40 -9.54
CA LYS A 220 -7.19 21.40 -10.58
C LYS A 220 -8.42 21.86 -11.36
N ALA A 221 -9.42 21.00 -11.52
CA ALA A 221 -10.69 21.37 -12.16
C ALA A 221 -11.53 22.26 -11.23
N PHE A 222 -11.53 21.97 -9.93
CA PHE A 222 -12.19 22.80 -8.93
C PHE A 222 -11.57 24.18 -8.84
N MET A 223 -10.25 24.27 -8.71
CA MET A 223 -9.51 25.54 -8.68
C MET A 223 -9.80 26.41 -9.91
N ARG A 224 -9.94 25.80 -11.10
CA ARG A 224 -10.18 26.52 -12.36
C ARG A 224 -11.62 26.97 -12.55
N ASN A 225 -12.60 26.17 -12.12
CA ASN A 225 -14.00 26.36 -12.46
C ASN A 225 -14.88 26.81 -11.28
N ASP A 226 -14.42 26.61 -10.03
CA ASP A 226 -15.13 26.95 -8.79
C ASP A 226 -14.11 27.38 -7.71
N GLY A 227 -13.15 28.22 -8.12
CA GLY A 227 -11.94 28.51 -7.33
C GLY A 227 -12.26 29.09 -5.96
N ASP A 228 -13.12 30.13 -5.88
CA ASP A 228 -13.42 30.82 -4.62
C ASP A 228 -14.07 29.87 -3.60
N ARG A 229 -15.06 29.11 -4.00
CA ARG A 229 -15.77 28.16 -3.12
C ARG A 229 -14.88 26.99 -2.71
N TYR A 230 -14.02 26.51 -3.63
CA TYR A 230 -13.06 25.45 -3.32
C TYR A 230 -11.98 25.94 -2.35
N ASP A 231 -11.46 27.16 -2.54
CA ASP A 231 -10.48 27.79 -1.62
C ASP A 231 -11.06 28.01 -0.23
N GLU A 232 -12.28 28.51 -0.14
CA GLU A 232 -12.99 28.67 1.13
C GLU A 232 -13.18 27.33 1.84
N PHE A 233 -13.58 26.27 1.10
CA PHE A 233 -13.69 24.90 1.64
C PHE A 233 -12.34 24.41 2.17
N MET A 234 -11.25 24.50 1.37
CA MET A 234 -9.94 24.05 1.78
C MET A 234 -9.34 24.86 2.94
N SER A 235 -9.70 26.14 3.07
CA SER A 235 -9.34 26.94 4.23
C SER A 235 -10.02 26.46 5.50
N ARG A 236 -11.31 26.17 5.45
CA ARG A 236 -12.05 25.56 6.58
C ARG A 236 -11.53 24.17 6.94
N VAL A 237 -11.11 23.36 5.94
CA VAL A 237 -10.43 22.07 6.18
C VAL A 237 -9.10 22.29 6.93
N ALA A 238 -8.30 23.28 6.53
CA ALA A 238 -7.04 23.59 7.18
C ALA A 238 -7.21 24.10 8.63
N GLU A 239 -8.32 24.78 8.91
CA GLU A 239 -8.73 25.25 10.25
C GLU A 239 -9.37 24.14 11.11
N GLY A 240 -9.65 22.98 10.54
CA GLY A 240 -10.33 21.86 11.22
C GLY A 240 -11.83 22.06 11.45
N THR A 241 -12.45 23.07 10.81
CA THR A 241 -13.88 23.37 10.90
C THR A 241 -14.71 22.64 9.83
N GLU A 242 -14.05 22.03 8.85
CA GLU A 242 -14.69 21.22 7.80
C GLU A 242 -13.96 19.90 7.63
N GLN A 243 -14.70 18.84 7.24
CA GLN A 243 -14.15 17.49 7.07
C GLN A 243 -13.77 17.22 5.61
N LEU A 244 -12.57 16.68 5.41
CA LEU A 244 -12.12 16.14 4.13
C LEU A 244 -11.82 14.64 4.29
N HIS A 245 -12.46 13.81 3.46
CA HIS A 245 -12.16 12.38 3.44
C HIS A 245 -10.78 12.12 2.81
N THR A 246 -9.89 11.43 3.54
CA THR A 246 -8.53 11.10 3.08
C THR A 246 -8.22 9.60 3.16
N GLY A 247 -9.10 8.78 3.75
CA GLY A 247 -8.85 7.39 4.13
C GLY A 247 -8.47 6.41 3.00
N THR A 248 -8.61 6.78 1.72
CA THR A 248 -8.14 5.97 0.58
C THR A 248 -6.97 6.59 -0.18
N LEU A 249 -6.51 7.79 0.21
CA LEU A 249 -5.31 8.41 -0.34
C LEU A 249 -4.08 7.89 0.39
N THR A 250 -3.04 7.58 -0.38
CA THR A 250 -1.75 7.23 0.20
C THR A 250 -0.83 8.47 0.25
N PRO A 251 0.10 8.53 1.19
CA PRO A 251 1.03 9.66 1.31
C PRO A 251 1.76 9.97 -0.01
N TYR A 252 2.20 8.94 -0.75
CA TYR A 252 2.92 9.15 -2.00
C TYR A 252 2.05 9.79 -3.09
N GLU A 253 0.74 9.48 -3.15
CA GLU A 253 -0.17 10.11 -4.13
C GLU A 253 -0.24 11.63 -3.93
N MET A 254 -0.12 12.09 -2.67
CA MET A 254 -0.17 13.52 -2.35
C MET A 254 1.14 14.25 -2.65
N ILE A 255 2.29 13.63 -2.43
CA ILE A 255 3.58 14.29 -2.71
C ILE A 255 4.05 14.11 -4.17
N LYS A 256 3.53 13.13 -4.88
CA LYS A 256 3.86 12.87 -6.29
C LYS A 256 3.81 14.13 -7.20
N PRO A 257 2.82 15.04 -7.08
CA PRO A 257 2.79 16.26 -7.90
C PRO A 257 4.04 17.12 -7.77
N PHE A 258 4.77 17.05 -6.65
CA PHE A 258 5.98 17.84 -6.41
C PHE A 258 7.20 17.40 -7.23
N PHE A 259 7.15 16.21 -7.82
CA PHE A 259 8.19 15.64 -8.68
C PHE A 259 7.82 15.70 -10.17
N GLY A 260 6.67 16.30 -10.51
CA GLY A 260 6.22 16.48 -11.89
C GLY A 260 6.96 17.61 -12.61
N ARG A 261 6.80 17.66 -13.94
CA ARG A 261 7.27 18.79 -14.77
C ARG A 261 6.27 19.95 -14.65
N GLY A 262 6.70 21.08 -14.15
CA GLY A 262 5.91 22.31 -14.03
C GLY A 262 5.81 22.83 -12.60
N ASP A 263 5.55 24.11 -12.48
CA ASP A 263 5.39 24.79 -11.21
C ASP A 263 4.03 24.45 -10.59
N ILE A 264 4.02 24.32 -9.29
CA ILE A 264 2.80 24.12 -8.49
C ILE A 264 2.39 25.49 -7.94
N SER A 265 1.15 25.90 -8.22
CA SER A 265 0.62 27.17 -7.71
C SER A 265 0.51 27.15 -6.19
N ASP A 266 0.55 28.33 -5.57
CA ASP A 266 0.35 28.47 -4.12
C ASP A 266 -1.00 27.92 -3.67
N GLN A 267 -2.06 28.07 -4.48
CA GLN A 267 -3.36 27.51 -4.23
C GLN A 267 -3.32 25.97 -4.20
N GLU A 268 -2.64 25.33 -5.18
CA GLU A 268 -2.47 23.89 -5.20
C GLU A 268 -1.63 23.39 -4.03
N ARG A 269 -0.57 24.11 -3.65
CA ARG A 269 0.27 23.79 -2.46
C ARG A 269 -0.57 23.79 -1.20
N LYS A 270 -1.38 24.84 -0.96
CA LYS A 270 -2.28 24.95 0.20
C LYS A 270 -3.29 23.80 0.24
N ALA A 271 -3.90 23.47 -0.89
CA ALA A 271 -4.87 22.37 -0.96
C ALA A 271 -4.23 20.99 -0.68
N ILE A 272 -3.02 20.74 -1.18
CA ILE A 272 -2.29 19.50 -0.90
C ILE A 272 -1.87 19.46 0.58
N ASP A 273 -1.38 20.55 1.14
CA ASP A 273 -0.97 20.64 2.55
C ASP A 273 -2.15 20.41 3.52
N ALA A 274 -3.30 21.03 3.24
CA ALA A 274 -4.53 20.77 4.00
C ALA A 274 -4.96 19.30 3.92
N THR A 275 -4.89 18.70 2.72
CA THR A 275 -5.20 17.27 2.53
C THR A 275 -4.21 16.37 3.29
N TRP A 276 -2.92 16.72 3.31
CA TRP A 276 -1.89 16.00 4.06
C TRP A 276 -2.12 16.04 5.56
N LYS A 277 -2.44 17.21 6.10
CA LYS A 277 -2.70 17.39 7.54
C LYS A 277 -3.95 16.67 8.03
N THR A 278 -4.95 16.50 7.18
CA THR A 278 -6.20 15.80 7.52
C THR A 278 -6.12 14.28 7.36
N GLN A 279 -4.97 13.71 6.93
CA GLN A 279 -4.82 12.27 6.91
C GLN A 279 -4.98 11.66 8.30
N GLU A 280 -5.70 10.53 8.35
CA GLU A 280 -5.83 9.70 9.55
C GLU A 280 -4.44 9.33 10.10
N ASP A 281 -4.29 9.35 11.41
CA ASP A 281 -3.05 8.96 12.09
C ASP A 281 -3.06 7.44 12.38
N PHE A 282 -2.13 6.74 11.74
CA PHE A 282 -1.94 5.31 11.90
C PHE A 282 -0.67 4.96 12.71
N THR A 283 0.02 5.94 13.30
CA THR A 283 1.34 5.71 13.92
C THR A 283 1.26 5.09 15.32
N GLY A 284 0.13 5.21 15.99
CA GLY A 284 -0.11 4.60 17.31
C GLY A 284 0.63 5.26 18.48
N GLY A 285 1.38 6.35 18.26
CA GLY A 285 2.03 7.14 19.32
C GLY A 285 3.23 6.45 20.00
N GLU A 286 3.87 5.49 19.36
CA GLU A 286 5.05 4.80 19.88
C GLU A 286 6.36 5.56 19.57
N ASN A 287 7.37 5.43 20.44
CA ASN A 287 8.70 6.00 20.23
C ASN A 287 9.48 5.16 19.20
N ALA A 288 9.32 5.46 17.92
CA ALA A 288 9.98 4.74 16.85
C ALA A 288 10.79 5.65 15.93
N LEU A 289 11.74 5.05 15.24
CA LEU A 289 12.64 5.73 14.32
C LEU A 289 12.42 5.20 12.90
N VAL A 290 12.36 6.10 11.92
CA VAL A 290 12.21 5.74 10.51
C VAL A 290 13.54 5.89 9.79
N VAL A 291 13.86 4.91 8.97
CA VAL A 291 15.01 4.89 8.07
C VAL A 291 14.49 4.91 6.64
N ILE A 292 14.88 5.92 5.86
CA ILE A 292 14.41 6.15 4.50
C ILE A 292 15.51 5.81 3.50
N ASP A 293 15.25 4.84 2.64
CA ASP A 293 16.15 4.47 1.55
C ASP A 293 16.04 5.48 0.40
N GLY A 294 17.14 6.16 0.11
CA GLY A 294 17.31 7.09 -1.00
C GLY A 294 18.29 6.60 -2.06
N SER A 295 18.62 5.31 -2.08
CA SER A 295 19.57 4.71 -3.03
C SER A 295 19.12 4.81 -4.50
N GLY A 296 20.06 4.59 -5.42
CA GLY A 296 19.82 4.71 -6.86
C GLY A 296 18.76 3.74 -7.38
N SER A 297 18.69 2.53 -6.85
CA SER A 297 17.70 1.50 -7.19
C SER A 297 16.26 1.95 -6.93
N MET A 298 16.06 2.79 -5.91
CA MET A 298 14.77 3.33 -5.52
C MET A 298 14.16 4.31 -6.53
N TYR A 299 14.95 4.83 -7.48
CA TYR A 299 14.49 5.78 -8.52
C TYR A 299 14.11 5.11 -9.84
N GLY A 300 14.36 3.82 -9.99
CA GLY A 300 14.06 3.07 -11.22
C GLY A 300 12.56 2.82 -11.43
N GLY A 301 12.15 2.73 -12.71
CA GLY A 301 10.89 2.17 -13.15
C GLY A 301 9.68 3.10 -13.20
N ALA A 302 8.49 2.50 -13.38
CA ALA A 302 7.22 3.20 -13.52
C ALA A 302 6.62 3.62 -12.16
N ASP A 303 5.56 4.43 -12.21
CA ASP A 303 4.80 4.86 -11.03
C ASP A 303 4.12 3.70 -10.25
N PRO A 304 4.19 3.70 -8.91
CA PRO A 304 4.86 4.65 -8.02
C PRO A 304 6.39 4.47 -7.98
N ILE A 305 7.12 5.58 -7.91
CA ILE A 305 8.58 5.56 -7.72
C ILE A 305 8.86 5.15 -6.27
N PRO A 306 9.66 4.08 -6.00
CA PRO A 306 9.92 3.60 -4.64
C PRO A 306 10.46 4.67 -3.71
N ALA A 307 11.41 5.50 -4.17
CA ALA A 307 11.94 6.62 -3.39
C ALA A 307 10.84 7.60 -2.95
N THR A 308 9.86 7.89 -3.82
CA THR A 308 8.72 8.76 -3.46
C THR A 308 7.83 8.09 -2.41
N VAL A 309 7.62 6.78 -2.51
CA VAL A 309 6.87 6.02 -1.50
C VAL A 309 7.59 6.05 -0.16
N ALA A 310 8.89 5.70 -0.14
CA ALA A 310 9.69 5.66 1.08
C ALA A 310 9.75 7.05 1.76
N LEU A 311 10.03 8.10 1.00
CA LEU A 311 10.06 9.47 1.50
C LEU A 311 8.70 9.89 2.08
N SER A 312 7.60 9.58 1.38
CA SER A 312 6.26 9.96 1.83
C SER A 312 5.84 9.25 3.12
N LEU A 313 6.10 7.95 3.22
CA LEU A 313 5.81 7.16 4.43
C LEU A 313 6.71 7.60 5.60
N GLY A 314 7.99 7.88 5.32
CA GLY A 314 8.92 8.36 6.34
C GLY A 314 8.53 9.73 6.92
N ILE A 315 8.20 10.72 6.07
CA ILE A 315 7.71 12.03 6.53
C ILE A 315 6.37 11.86 7.27
N TYR A 316 5.45 11.06 6.72
CA TYR A 316 4.15 10.80 7.34
C TYR A 316 4.30 10.28 8.76
N TYR A 317 5.17 9.27 8.96
CA TYR A 317 5.41 8.69 10.29
C TYR A 317 6.11 9.67 11.22
N ALA A 318 7.22 10.27 10.78
CA ALA A 318 8.03 11.15 11.60
C ALA A 318 7.24 12.35 12.14
N GLU A 319 6.36 12.95 11.33
CA GLU A 319 5.52 14.08 11.76
C GLU A 319 4.47 13.70 12.81
N ARG A 320 3.96 12.46 12.74
CA ARG A 320 2.90 11.93 13.63
C ARG A 320 3.46 11.14 14.81
N ASN A 321 4.76 10.86 14.81
CA ASN A 321 5.45 10.25 15.94
C ASN A 321 5.36 11.17 17.17
N THR A 322 5.06 10.62 18.33
CA THR A 322 4.95 11.36 19.60
C THR A 322 6.15 11.18 20.52
N GLY A 323 7.10 10.33 20.15
CA GLY A 323 8.29 10.02 20.93
C GLY A 323 9.44 11.02 20.75
N ALA A 324 10.60 10.69 21.30
CA ALA A 324 11.81 11.50 21.23
C ALA A 324 12.30 11.76 19.79
N PHE A 325 11.92 10.91 18.85
CA PHE A 325 12.28 11.01 17.43
C PHE A 325 11.22 11.70 16.57
N GLN A 326 10.26 12.41 17.17
CA GLN A 326 9.28 13.20 16.42
C GLN A 326 9.98 14.15 15.44
N ASN A 327 9.47 14.26 14.22
CA ASN A 327 10.02 15.04 13.12
C ASN A 327 11.45 14.67 12.71
N HIS A 328 11.92 13.46 13.03
CA HIS A 328 13.24 12.99 12.63
C HIS A 328 13.16 11.67 11.86
N PHE A 329 14.10 11.49 10.93
CA PHE A 329 14.37 10.22 10.26
C PHE A 329 15.87 10.03 10.08
N ILE A 330 16.32 8.80 9.84
CA ILE A 330 17.69 8.51 9.45
C ILE A 330 17.75 8.28 7.93
N THR A 331 18.76 8.86 7.28
CA THR A 331 19.06 8.57 5.88
C THR A 331 19.71 7.19 5.78
N PHE A 332 19.39 6.49 4.69
CA PHE A 332 19.99 5.20 4.39
C PHE A 332 21.12 5.40 3.38
N SER A 333 22.34 5.49 3.88
CA SER A 333 23.55 5.75 3.09
C SER A 333 24.78 5.14 3.75
N GLU A 334 25.94 5.23 3.10
CA GLU A 334 27.24 4.85 3.69
C GLU A 334 27.56 5.64 4.97
N ASN A 335 27.09 6.88 5.05
CA ASN A 335 27.21 7.76 6.21
C ASN A 335 25.83 8.21 6.68
N PRO A 336 25.07 7.35 7.39
CA PRO A 336 23.71 7.67 7.82
C PRO A 336 23.69 8.92 8.70
N LYS A 337 22.69 9.78 8.47
CA LYS A 337 22.51 11.05 9.22
C LYS A 337 21.11 11.06 9.82
N LEU A 338 21.02 11.52 11.06
CA LEU A 338 19.74 11.91 11.65
C LEU A 338 19.35 13.26 11.06
N VAL A 339 18.18 13.33 10.41
CA VAL A 339 17.66 14.53 9.76
C VAL A 339 16.39 14.98 10.47
N GLU A 340 16.37 16.24 10.91
CA GLU A 340 15.17 16.92 11.36
C GLU A 340 14.38 17.45 10.17
N ILE A 341 13.09 17.14 10.07
CA ILE A 341 12.21 17.60 8.98
C ILE A 341 11.94 19.09 9.14
N LYS A 342 12.24 19.88 8.11
CA LYS A 342 12.06 21.35 8.10
C LYS A 342 11.19 21.78 6.92
N GLY A 343 10.32 22.76 7.16
CA GLY A 343 9.44 23.34 6.15
C GLY A 343 8.11 23.78 6.76
N LYS A 344 7.47 24.78 6.14
CA LYS A 344 6.19 25.35 6.58
C LYS A 344 4.99 24.53 6.13
N ASP A 345 5.10 23.87 4.98
CA ASP A 345 4.11 23.02 4.38
C ASP A 345 4.73 21.71 3.88
N ILE A 346 3.92 20.77 3.47
CA ILE A 346 4.41 19.46 2.96
C ILE A 346 5.29 19.62 1.72
N TYR A 347 5.09 20.61 0.87
CA TYR A 347 5.95 20.87 -0.28
C TYR A 347 7.38 21.21 0.15
N GLU A 348 7.54 22.16 1.08
CA GLU A 348 8.86 22.55 1.59
C GLU A 348 9.53 21.38 2.33
N LYS A 349 8.78 20.64 3.14
CA LYS A 349 9.29 19.46 3.85
C LYS A 349 9.81 18.39 2.91
N VAL A 350 9.05 18.06 1.87
CA VAL A 350 9.48 17.10 0.84
C VAL A 350 10.73 17.59 0.11
N ARG A 351 10.74 18.87 -0.29
CA ARG A 351 11.91 19.49 -0.96
C ARG A 351 13.15 19.47 -0.08
N TYR A 352 12.99 19.77 1.20
CA TYR A 352 14.07 19.74 2.17
C TYR A 352 14.59 18.32 2.41
N CYS A 353 13.71 17.37 2.68
CA CYS A 353 14.10 15.99 2.95
C CYS A 353 14.72 15.30 1.72
N HIS A 354 14.24 15.63 0.51
CA HIS A 354 14.77 15.09 -0.74
C HIS A 354 16.24 15.46 -0.99
N GLN A 355 16.76 16.54 -0.41
CA GLN A 355 18.16 16.95 -0.53
C GLN A 355 19.13 15.97 0.17
N PHE A 356 18.64 15.18 1.12
CA PHE A 356 19.43 14.18 1.85
C PHE A 356 19.44 12.80 1.20
N ASN A 357 18.77 12.64 0.05
CA ASN A 357 18.84 11.42 -0.73
C ASN A 357 20.20 11.34 -1.41
N GLU A 358 21.10 10.60 -0.80
CA GLU A 358 22.38 10.26 -1.40
C GLU A 358 22.15 9.06 -2.32
N VAL A 359 22.35 9.21 -3.62
CA VAL A 359 22.37 8.12 -4.60
C VAL A 359 23.69 7.34 -4.40
N ALA A 360 23.83 6.72 -3.25
CA ALA A 360 25.05 6.04 -2.81
C ALA A 360 24.68 4.65 -2.23
N ASN A 361 25.65 3.97 -1.66
CA ASN A 361 25.55 2.65 -1.09
C ASN A 361 24.48 2.52 -0.01
N THR A 362 23.80 1.37 0.04
CA THR A 362 22.71 1.01 0.97
C THR A 362 23.22 0.20 2.16
N ASN A 363 24.01 0.83 3.03
CA ASN A 363 24.62 0.15 4.17
C ASN A 363 23.75 0.22 5.43
N ILE A 364 22.87 -0.77 5.62
CA ILE A 364 22.00 -0.87 6.80
C ILE A 364 22.78 -1.10 8.10
N GLN A 365 23.92 -1.78 8.03
CA GLN A 365 24.79 -2.00 9.20
C GLN A 365 25.20 -0.67 9.82
N ARG A 366 25.53 0.34 9.01
CA ARG A 366 25.90 1.69 9.49
C ARG A 366 24.78 2.39 10.25
N VAL A 367 23.54 2.11 9.88
CA VAL A 367 22.37 2.65 10.63
C VAL A 367 22.33 2.07 12.04
N PHE A 368 22.45 0.74 12.17
CA PHE A 368 22.47 0.10 13.49
C PHE A 368 23.67 0.54 14.31
N GLU A 369 24.86 0.65 13.69
CA GLU A 369 26.06 1.16 14.35
C GLU A 369 25.90 2.61 14.83
N LEU A 370 25.31 3.48 14.04
CA LEU A 370 25.07 4.87 14.43
C LEU A 370 24.21 4.96 15.71
N ILE A 371 23.12 4.19 15.74
CA ILE A 371 22.23 4.14 16.91
C ILE A 371 22.97 3.61 18.14
N LEU A 372 23.64 2.46 17.99
CA LEU A 372 24.32 1.81 19.09
C LEU A 372 25.53 2.60 19.61
N LYS A 373 26.41 3.08 18.73
CA LYS A 373 27.55 3.92 19.11
C LYS A 373 27.13 5.17 19.87
N THR A 374 26.02 5.78 19.45
CA THR A 374 25.45 6.94 20.16
C THR A 374 24.95 6.55 21.54
N ALA A 375 24.25 5.43 21.66
CA ALA A 375 23.74 4.93 22.94
C ALA A 375 24.89 4.58 23.91
N VAL A 376 25.88 3.83 23.46
CA VAL A 376 27.04 3.41 24.26
C VAL A 376 27.86 4.63 24.73
N LYS A 377 28.19 5.55 23.81
CA LYS A 377 28.98 6.75 24.12
C LYS A 377 28.33 7.62 25.18
N ASN A 378 27.00 7.75 25.15
CA ASN A 378 26.26 8.62 26.05
C ASN A 378 25.60 7.85 27.21
N ARG A 379 25.83 6.54 27.31
CA ARG A 379 25.23 5.67 28.36
C ARG A 379 23.71 5.78 28.38
N VAL A 380 23.07 5.81 27.21
CA VAL A 380 21.61 5.93 27.08
C VAL A 380 20.96 4.68 27.69
N PRO A 381 20.00 4.82 28.63
CA PRO A 381 19.30 3.66 29.17
C PRO A 381 18.43 2.98 28.09
N GLN A 382 18.25 1.67 28.20
CA GLN A 382 17.45 0.90 27.22
C GLN A 382 16.04 1.49 26.99
N LYS A 383 15.39 1.99 28.06
CA LYS A 383 14.05 2.60 27.98
C LYS A 383 13.97 3.87 27.13
N ASP A 384 15.10 4.54 26.90
CA ASP A 384 15.20 5.77 26.12
C ASP A 384 15.67 5.50 24.67
N MET A 385 15.94 4.23 24.35
CA MET A 385 16.17 3.78 22.97
C MET A 385 14.87 3.80 22.17
N PRO A 386 14.93 3.86 20.81
CA PRO A 386 13.73 3.65 20.02
C PRO A 386 13.14 2.27 20.31
N ALA A 387 11.82 2.18 20.47
CA ALA A 387 11.15 0.90 20.62
C ALA A 387 11.14 0.10 19.31
N LYS A 388 11.03 0.82 18.18
CA LYS A 388 10.97 0.25 16.83
C LYS A 388 11.83 1.03 15.85
N ILE A 389 12.30 0.32 14.81
CA ILE A 389 12.97 0.91 13.65
C ILE A 389 12.22 0.45 12.40
N PHE A 390 11.66 1.41 11.65
CA PHE A 390 11.05 1.15 10.35
C PHE A 390 12.09 1.37 9.26
N ILE A 391 12.41 0.34 8.48
CA ILE A 391 13.35 0.39 7.36
C ILE A 391 12.54 0.31 6.08
N ILE A 392 12.38 1.44 5.39
CA ILE A 392 11.57 1.56 4.18
C ILE A 392 12.48 1.57 2.96
N SER A 393 12.55 0.43 2.25
CA SER A 393 13.54 0.14 1.21
C SER A 393 12.99 -0.83 0.17
N ASP A 394 13.74 -1.08 -0.92
CA ASP A 394 13.53 -2.21 -1.84
C ASP A 394 14.24 -3.50 -1.40
N MET A 395 14.85 -3.50 -0.21
CA MET A 395 15.56 -4.63 0.42
C MET A 395 16.86 -5.08 -0.27
N GLU A 396 17.42 -4.29 -1.19
CA GLU A 396 18.69 -4.58 -1.86
C GLU A 396 19.87 -3.97 -1.09
N PHE A 397 20.13 -4.49 0.10
CA PHE A 397 21.16 -4.00 1.01
C PHE A 397 22.58 -4.29 0.50
N ASP A 398 23.52 -3.42 0.86
CA ASP A 398 24.93 -3.58 0.56
C ASP A 398 25.59 -4.65 1.45
N TYR A 399 26.70 -5.14 0.96
CA TYR A 399 27.59 -6.07 1.65
C TYR A 399 28.00 -5.57 3.03
N CYS A 400 27.86 -6.42 4.04
CA CYS A 400 28.39 -6.19 5.37
C CYS A 400 29.89 -6.51 5.43
N THR A 401 30.67 -5.57 5.92
CA THR A 401 32.15 -5.63 5.82
C THR A 401 32.85 -6.49 6.87
N GLU A 402 32.22 -6.80 8.02
CA GLU A 402 32.93 -7.41 9.15
C GLU A 402 32.66 -8.92 9.32
N ASP A 403 31.49 -9.43 8.97
CA ASP A 403 31.19 -10.88 9.01
C ASP A 403 30.29 -11.31 7.84
N CYS A 404 30.92 -11.84 6.82
CA CYS A 404 30.30 -12.29 5.58
C CYS A 404 29.40 -13.53 5.75
N SER A 405 29.26 -14.06 6.95
CA SER A 405 28.43 -15.25 7.23
C SER A 405 27.09 -14.94 7.85
N LEU A 406 26.83 -13.68 8.23
CA LEU A 406 25.61 -13.22 8.88
C LEU A 406 24.79 -12.34 7.96
N THR A 407 23.47 -12.39 8.13
CA THR A 407 22.59 -11.35 7.55
C THR A 407 22.77 -10.05 8.33
N ASN A 408 22.37 -8.93 7.71
CA ASN A 408 22.39 -7.63 8.36
C ASN A 408 21.60 -7.62 9.68
N PHE A 409 20.50 -8.36 9.76
CA PHE A 409 19.69 -8.48 10.98
C PHE A 409 20.40 -9.31 12.06
N GLU A 410 20.94 -10.49 11.72
CA GLU A 410 21.73 -11.32 12.64
C GLU A 410 22.95 -10.56 13.18
N TYR A 411 23.63 -9.79 12.33
CA TYR A 411 24.73 -8.93 12.74
C TYR A 411 24.28 -7.85 13.74
N ALA A 412 23.18 -7.15 13.45
CA ALA A 412 22.66 -6.11 14.34
C ALA A 412 22.29 -6.68 15.72
N GLN A 413 21.61 -7.82 15.77
CA GLN A 413 21.29 -8.50 17.04
C GLN A 413 22.54 -8.78 17.86
N ARG A 414 23.52 -9.43 17.26
CA ARG A 414 24.79 -9.75 17.91
C ARG A 414 25.50 -8.49 18.42
N LEU A 415 25.59 -7.45 17.58
CA LEU A 415 26.28 -6.20 17.92
C LEU A 415 25.62 -5.48 19.13
N PHE A 416 24.30 -5.46 19.20
CA PHE A 416 23.60 -4.87 20.34
C PHE A 416 23.79 -5.69 21.62
N GLU A 417 23.68 -7.02 21.53
CA GLU A 417 23.90 -7.94 22.67
C GLU A 417 25.31 -7.83 23.26
N GLU A 418 26.36 -7.75 22.42
CA GLU A 418 27.76 -7.58 22.85
C GLU A 418 28.00 -6.30 23.66
N HIS A 419 27.14 -5.27 23.47
CA HIS A 419 27.23 -4.01 24.20
C HIS A 419 26.18 -3.88 25.32
N GLY A 420 25.45 -4.96 25.62
CA GLY A 420 24.47 -5.01 26.70
C GLY A 420 23.16 -4.28 26.38
N TYR A 421 22.84 -4.05 25.11
CA TYR A 421 21.59 -3.48 24.63
C TYR A 421 20.71 -4.55 23.95
N GLN A 422 19.40 -4.33 24.01
CA GLN A 422 18.46 -5.05 23.17
C GLN A 422 18.28 -4.27 21.87
N LEU A 423 18.32 -4.99 20.73
CA LEU A 423 18.00 -4.40 19.43
C LEU A 423 16.52 -3.97 19.45
N PRO A 424 16.17 -2.73 19.05
CA PRO A 424 14.78 -2.34 18.81
C PRO A 424 14.06 -3.31 17.87
N GLU A 425 12.74 -3.41 17.96
CA GLU A 425 11.97 -4.17 16.99
C GLU A 425 12.19 -3.61 15.58
N VAL A 426 12.52 -4.46 14.61
CA VAL A 426 12.87 -4.05 13.23
C VAL A 426 11.71 -4.36 12.29
N MET A 427 11.21 -3.34 11.59
CA MET A 427 10.16 -3.47 10.59
C MET A 427 10.75 -3.29 9.20
N PHE A 428 10.97 -4.39 8.47
CA PHE A 428 11.38 -4.32 7.07
C PHE A 428 10.18 -4.05 6.20
N TRP A 429 10.12 -2.84 5.65
CA TRP A 429 9.02 -2.38 4.81
C TRP A 429 9.45 -2.33 3.34
N ASN A 430 9.05 -3.34 2.57
CA ASN A 430 9.39 -3.48 1.17
C ASN A 430 8.45 -2.63 0.29
N VAL A 431 9.01 -1.67 -0.46
CA VAL A 431 8.25 -0.82 -1.38
C VAL A 431 8.42 -1.18 -2.85
N ALA A 432 9.39 -2.05 -3.18
CA ALA A 432 9.63 -2.58 -4.53
C ALA A 432 10.37 -3.91 -4.47
N SER A 433 9.66 -5.02 -4.60
CA SER A 433 10.28 -6.36 -4.60
C SER A 433 10.69 -6.75 -6.01
N ARG A 434 11.98 -6.64 -6.32
CA ARG A 434 12.58 -7.07 -7.59
C ARG A 434 13.06 -8.52 -7.52
N ASN A 435 13.52 -8.94 -6.35
CA ASN A 435 14.03 -10.27 -6.08
C ASN A 435 13.17 -10.99 -5.04
N GLN A 436 13.44 -12.28 -4.82
CA GLN A 436 12.63 -13.11 -3.91
C GLN A 436 13.25 -13.24 -2.52
N GLN A 437 14.50 -12.73 -2.33
CA GLN A 437 15.19 -12.85 -1.07
C GLN A 437 14.49 -12.15 0.09
N GLN A 438 14.75 -12.67 1.29
CA GLN A 438 14.16 -12.20 2.54
C GLN A 438 15.27 -11.89 3.56
N PRO A 439 15.19 -10.76 4.28
CA PRO A 439 16.23 -10.37 5.24
C PRO A 439 16.27 -11.25 6.48
N VAL A 440 15.19 -11.98 6.77
CA VAL A 440 15.00 -12.79 7.98
C VAL A 440 14.22 -14.06 7.69
N LYS A 441 14.21 -14.98 8.67
CA LYS A 441 13.49 -16.26 8.63
C LYS A 441 12.17 -16.18 9.41
N ILE A 442 11.34 -17.19 9.21
CA ILE A 442 10.00 -17.34 9.79
C ILE A 442 9.91 -17.08 11.31
N ASN A 443 10.92 -17.50 12.07
CA ASN A 443 10.91 -17.46 13.55
C ASN A 443 11.91 -16.46 14.14
N ASP A 444 12.54 -15.60 13.35
CA ASP A 444 13.42 -14.58 13.88
C ASP A 444 12.59 -13.61 14.75
N GLN A 445 13.12 -13.30 15.96
CA GLN A 445 12.37 -12.58 16.98
C GLN A 445 12.57 -11.07 16.88
N GLY A 446 11.55 -10.29 17.26
CA GLY A 446 11.62 -8.83 17.28
C GLY A 446 11.66 -8.21 15.88
N VAL A 447 11.08 -8.89 14.88
CA VAL A 447 11.09 -8.40 13.51
C VAL A 447 9.78 -8.71 12.78
N ALA A 448 9.34 -7.79 11.91
CA ALA A 448 8.23 -8.00 11.01
C ALA A 448 8.61 -7.69 9.55
N LEU A 449 7.92 -8.35 8.63
CA LEU A 449 8.03 -8.13 7.19
C LEU A 449 6.71 -7.57 6.68
N VAL A 450 6.76 -6.43 6.01
CA VAL A 450 5.59 -5.78 5.41
C VAL A 450 5.92 -5.22 4.04
N SER A 451 4.91 -4.93 3.22
CA SER A 451 5.11 -4.36 1.90
C SER A 451 3.99 -3.44 1.45
N GLY A 452 4.31 -2.55 0.51
CA GLY A 452 3.35 -1.66 -0.11
C GLY A 452 3.46 -0.20 0.31
N CYS A 453 2.46 0.60 -0.04
CA CYS A 453 2.50 2.06 0.11
C CYS A 453 1.38 2.63 1.01
N ASN A 454 0.64 1.75 1.71
CA ASN A 454 -0.49 2.18 2.54
C ASN A 454 -0.03 2.44 3.99
N PRO A 455 -0.17 3.67 4.52
CA PRO A 455 0.27 4.01 5.88
C PRO A 455 -0.51 3.27 6.97
N ARG A 456 -1.68 2.69 6.66
CA ARG A 456 -2.45 1.86 7.60
C ARG A 456 -1.66 0.69 8.18
N ILE A 457 -0.63 0.22 7.46
CA ILE A 457 0.27 -0.84 7.95
C ILE A 457 0.91 -0.45 9.28
N PHE A 458 1.22 0.81 9.54
CA PHE A 458 1.76 1.25 10.83
C PHE A 458 0.84 0.85 12.00
N SER A 459 -0.47 0.98 11.84
CA SER A 459 -1.42 0.60 12.91
C SER A 459 -1.55 -0.91 13.15
N MET A 460 -1.08 -1.74 12.22
CA MET A 460 -1.03 -3.19 12.37
C MET A 460 0.21 -3.63 13.16
N LEU A 461 1.29 -2.83 13.09
CA LEU A 461 2.58 -3.11 13.71
C LEU A 461 2.59 -2.66 15.19
N LYS A 462 1.74 -3.27 16.01
CA LYS A 462 1.65 -3.00 17.45
C LYS A 462 2.91 -3.45 18.19
N ALA A 463 3.10 -2.96 19.43
CA ALA A 463 4.19 -3.41 20.29
C ALA A 463 4.13 -4.93 20.57
N GLY A 464 5.30 -5.54 20.75
CA GLY A 464 5.42 -6.95 21.13
C GLY A 464 5.29 -7.92 19.95
N ILE A 465 5.79 -7.56 18.77
CA ILE A 465 5.88 -8.48 17.64
C ILE A 465 6.84 -9.61 17.96
N LEU A 466 6.31 -10.83 17.97
CA LEU A 466 7.09 -12.01 18.32
C LEU A 466 7.98 -12.48 17.15
N SER A 467 7.41 -12.58 15.94
CA SER A 467 8.13 -13.02 14.73
C SER A 467 7.39 -12.60 13.47
N PRO A 468 8.01 -12.66 12.27
CA PRO A 468 7.34 -12.37 11.01
C PRO A 468 6.10 -13.24 10.76
N TYR A 469 6.16 -14.52 11.13
CA TYR A 469 5.04 -15.44 10.98
C TYR A 469 3.90 -15.11 11.94
N ALA A 470 4.21 -14.82 13.20
CA ALA A 470 3.20 -14.45 14.19
C ALA A 470 2.47 -13.16 13.78
N PHE A 471 3.19 -12.19 13.23
CA PHE A 471 2.60 -10.97 12.68
C PHE A 471 1.68 -11.25 11.48
N MET A 472 2.12 -12.05 10.52
CA MET A 472 1.27 -12.46 9.39
C MET A 472 -0.01 -13.13 9.88
N MET A 473 0.09 -14.03 10.85
CA MET A 473 -1.06 -14.77 11.40
C MET A 473 -2.02 -13.85 12.18
N ASP A 474 -1.51 -12.85 12.89
CA ASP A 474 -2.35 -11.83 13.56
C ASP A 474 -3.18 -11.03 12.54
N VAL A 475 -2.57 -10.62 11.43
CA VAL A 475 -3.26 -9.89 10.36
C VAL A 475 -4.29 -10.77 9.65
N LEU A 476 -3.87 -11.94 9.14
CA LEU A 476 -4.71 -12.81 8.30
C LEU A 476 -5.74 -13.62 9.11
N GLY A 477 -5.48 -13.85 10.39
CA GLY A 477 -6.38 -14.51 11.33
C GLY A 477 -7.48 -13.59 11.87
N SER A 478 -7.45 -12.30 11.56
CA SER A 478 -8.46 -11.36 12.01
C SER A 478 -9.85 -11.69 11.44
N GLU A 479 -10.89 -11.28 12.17
CA GLU A 479 -12.30 -11.47 11.77
C GLU A 479 -12.57 -10.97 10.34
N ARG A 480 -11.85 -9.92 9.92
CA ARG A 480 -12.00 -9.34 8.59
C ARG A 480 -11.76 -10.33 7.45
N TYR A 481 -10.84 -11.27 7.62
CA TYR A 481 -10.52 -12.27 6.57
C TYR A 481 -11.08 -13.66 6.87
N ALA A 482 -11.89 -13.82 7.91
CA ALA A 482 -12.44 -15.12 8.32
C ALA A 482 -13.31 -15.80 7.25
N ALA A 483 -14.03 -15.00 6.44
CA ALA A 483 -14.89 -15.51 5.38
C ALA A 483 -14.13 -15.96 4.11
N ILE A 484 -12.84 -15.64 3.99
CA ILE A 484 -12.03 -15.98 2.81
C ILE A 484 -11.41 -17.35 3.00
N VAL A 485 -11.70 -18.25 2.05
CA VAL A 485 -11.25 -19.66 2.07
C VAL A 485 -10.86 -20.11 0.66
N ALA A 486 -10.06 -21.19 0.57
CA ALA A 486 -9.70 -21.82 -0.70
C ALA A 486 -10.70 -22.89 -1.16
#